data_c77e03649ee91642cdca2e0de2b9b31e
#
_entry.id   c77e03649ee91642cdca2e0de2b9b31e
#
_cell.length_a   1.000
_cell.length_b   1.000
_cell.length_c   1.000
_cell.angle_alpha   90.00
_cell.angle_beta   90.00
_cell.angle_gamma   90.00
#
_symmetry.space_group_name_H-M   'P 1'
#
loop_
_entity.id
_entity.type
_entity.pdbx_description
1 polymer ?
#
loop_
_entity_poly.entity_id
_entity_poly.type
_entity_poly.pdbx_seq_one_letter_code
_entity_poly.pdbx_strand_id
1 'polypeptide(L)' 'MTAGKTASELEAMIMEKLRHRPACVALYRVGVIPAGEGGGWDAEIESKMGMSVLYECARAKIAVVDELRREYHLLVT' A
#
# COMPACT_ATOMS: atom_id res chain seq x y z
N MET A 1 -9.47 -11.29 -14.24
CA MET A 1 -8.03 -11.40 -14.54
C MET A 1 -7.31 -10.14 -14.07
N THR A 2 -6.21 -10.29 -13.36
CA THR A 2 -5.46 -9.15 -12.83
C THR A 2 -4.27 -8.81 -13.73
N ALA A 3 -3.89 -7.53 -13.73
CA ALA A 3 -2.68 -7.08 -14.41
C ALA A 3 -1.51 -7.13 -13.44
N GLY A 4 -0.30 -7.38 -13.94
CA GLY A 4 0.91 -7.43 -13.11
C GLY A 4 1.51 -6.05 -12.88
N LYS A 5 1.95 -5.80 -11.65
CA LYS A 5 2.65 -4.57 -11.27
C LYS A 5 3.84 -4.92 -10.38
N THR A 6 4.92 -4.16 -10.52
CA THR A 6 6.06 -4.33 -9.62
C THR A 6 5.76 -3.75 -8.25
N ALA A 7 6.56 -4.13 -7.24
CA ALA A 7 6.42 -3.57 -5.91
C ALA A 7 6.52 -2.04 -5.93
N SER A 8 7.48 -1.50 -6.67
CA SER A 8 7.66 -0.05 -6.78
C SER A 8 6.44 0.64 -7.38
N GLU A 9 5.84 0.04 -8.40
CA GLU A 9 4.63 0.60 -9.01
C GLU A 9 3.46 0.60 -8.04
N LEU A 10 3.25 -0.51 -7.32
CA LEU A 10 2.18 -0.61 -6.33
C LEU A 10 2.40 0.37 -5.17
N GLU A 11 3.64 0.51 -4.71
CA GLU A 11 3.99 1.47 -3.66
C GLU A 11 3.64 2.89 -4.07
N ALA A 12 3.98 3.26 -5.30
CA ALA A 12 3.66 4.59 -5.81
C ALA A 12 2.15 4.82 -5.91
N MET A 13 1.41 3.82 -6.33
CA MET A 13 -0.04 3.90 -6.44
C MET A 13 -0.70 4.06 -5.06
N ILE A 14 -0.24 3.29 -4.08
CA ILE A 14 -0.75 3.38 -2.70
C ILE A 14 -0.44 4.75 -2.11
N MET A 15 0.81 5.20 -2.24
CA MET A 15 1.23 6.51 -1.73
C MET A 15 0.39 7.62 -2.34
N GLU A 16 0.15 7.59 -3.64
CA GLU A 16 -0.65 8.61 -4.32
C GLU A 16 -2.07 8.66 -3.79
N LYS A 17 -2.68 7.50 -3.52
CA LYS A 17 -4.03 7.45 -2.98
C LYS A 17 -4.11 7.88 -1.53
N LEU A 18 -3.10 7.56 -0.71
CA LEU A 18 -3.11 7.88 0.71
C LEU A 18 -2.68 9.30 1.03
N ARG A 19 -1.79 9.89 0.23
CA ARG A 19 -1.27 11.24 0.50
C ARG A 19 -2.36 12.32 0.52
N HIS A 20 -3.48 12.07 -0.10
CA HIS A 20 -4.60 13.01 -0.13
C HIS A 20 -5.50 12.89 1.11
N ARG A 21 -5.23 11.93 1.99
CA ARG A 21 -6.00 11.73 3.21
C ARG A 21 -5.42 12.54 4.36
N PRO A 22 -6.21 13.39 5.05
CA PRO A 22 -5.69 14.16 6.18
C PRO A 22 -5.07 13.28 7.27
N ALA A 23 -5.65 12.10 7.52
CA ALA A 23 -5.12 11.18 8.53
C ALA A 23 -3.76 10.59 8.15
N CYS A 24 -3.35 10.70 6.89
CA CYS A 24 -2.09 10.16 6.39
C CYS A 24 -1.04 11.24 6.14
N VAL A 25 -1.22 12.45 6.69
CA VAL A 25 -0.32 13.58 6.46
C VAL A 25 1.12 13.29 6.90
N ALA A 26 1.29 12.45 7.92
CA ALA A 26 2.61 12.06 8.41
C ALA A 26 3.18 10.82 7.70
N LEU A 27 2.50 10.32 6.69
CA LEU A 27 2.94 9.15 5.96
C LEU A 27 4.26 9.42 5.25
N TYR A 28 5.22 8.56 5.48
CA TYR A 28 6.58 8.72 5.01
C TYR A 28 6.94 7.66 3.96
N ARG A 29 6.50 6.43 4.18
CA ARG A 29 6.92 5.32 3.35
C ARG A 29 5.83 4.27 3.24
N VAL A 30 5.72 3.70 2.05
CA VAL A 30 4.90 2.52 1.80
C VAL A 30 5.81 1.42 1.27
N GLY A 31 5.74 0.22 1.84
CA GLY A 31 6.48 -0.93 1.37
C GLY A 31 5.52 -2.05 0.98
N VAL A 32 5.66 -2.55 -0.25
CA VAL A 32 4.86 -3.69 -0.72
C VAL A 32 5.65 -4.96 -0.52
N ILE A 33 5.02 -5.96 0.07
CA ILE A 33 5.64 -7.25 0.37
C ILE A 33 4.81 -8.39 -0.25
N PRO A 34 5.48 -9.45 -0.73
CA PRO A 34 4.76 -10.64 -1.18
C PRO A 34 4.00 -11.27 0.00
N ALA A 35 2.79 -11.73 -0.26
CA ALA A 35 1.98 -12.40 0.75
C ALA A 35 1.19 -13.52 0.10
N GLY A 36 1.37 -14.74 0.58
CA GLY A 36 0.70 -15.89 0.00
C GLY A 36 1.35 -16.33 -1.31
N GLU A 37 0.57 -16.99 -2.15
CA GLU A 37 1.02 -17.53 -3.42
C GLU A 37 0.30 -16.85 -4.58
N GLY A 38 0.77 -17.09 -5.79
CA GLY A 38 0.07 -16.66 -7.00
C GLY A 38 0.05 -15.16 -7.24
N GLY A 39 1.08 -14.44 -6.79
CA GLY A 39 1.15 -13.00 -6.98
C GLY A 39 0.39 -12.19 -5.92
N GLY A 40 0.03 -12.83 -4.80
CA GLY A 40 -0.56 -12.12 -3.67
C GLY A 40 0.42 -11.18 -3.01
N TRP A 41 -0.08 -10.12 -2.40
CA TRP A 41 0.77 -9.10 -1.78
C TRP A 41 0.01 -8.33 -0.71
N ASP A 42 0.77 -7.66 0.14
CA ASP A 42 0.24 -6.74 1.13
C ASP A 42 1.15 -5.53 1.20
N ALA A 43 0.79 -4.55 2.00
CA ALA A 43 1.58 -3.33 2.12
C ALA A 43 1.71 -2.90 3.57
N GLU A 44 2.87 -2.33 3.88
CA GLU A 44 3.17 -1.74 5.18
C GLU A 44 3.36 -0.24 5.00
N ILE A 45 2.99 0.54 6.01
CA ILE A 45 3.16 1.99 5.99
C ILE A 45 3.94 2.44 7.21
N GLU A 46 4.76 3.48 7.03
CA GLU A 46 5.55 4.08 8.10
C GLU A 46 5.29 5.58 8.17
N SER A 47 5.26 6.10 9.39
CA SER A 47 5.10 7.52 9.64
C SER A 47 6.45 8.20 9.85
N LYS A 48 6.50 9.50 9.60
CA LYS A 48 7.72 10.31 9.79
C LYS A 48 8.09 10.41 11.27
N MET A 49 9.41 10.47 11.52
CA MET A 49 9.97 10.78 12.84
C MET A 49 9.50 9.86 13.96
N GLY A 50 9.22 8.60 13.63
CA GLY A 50 8.77 7.64 14.62
C GLY A 50 7.38 7.87 15.16
N MET A 51 6.60 8.77 14.56
CA MET A 51 5.21 8.99 14.92
C MET A 51 4.39 7.74 14.63
N SER A 52 3.44 7.45 15.50
CA SER A 52 2.52 6.36 15.26
C SER A 52 1.62 6.65 14.06
N VAL A 53 1.35 5.63 13.27
CA VAL A 53 0.37 5.74 12.19
C VAL A 53 -1.01 5.93 12.81
N LEU A 54 -1.73 6.94 12.37
CA LEU A 54 -3.08 7.16 12.86
C LEU A 54 -3.99 6.01 12.44
N TYR A 55 -4.90 5.64 13.33
CA TYR A 55 -5.83 4.54 13.09
C TYR A 55 -6.61 4.72 11.79
N GLU A 56 -7.06 5.95 11.52
CA GLU A 56 -7.81 6.24 10.29
C GLU A 56 -6.95 6.06 9.03
N CYS A 57 -5.66 6.38 9.11
CA CYS A 57 -4.74 6.14 8.00
C CYS A 57 -4.54 4.64 7.78
N ALA A 58 -4.40 3.87 8.86
CA ALA A 58 -4.28 2.43 8.75
C ALA A 58 -5.52 1.81 8.09
N ARG A 59 -6.71 2.29 8.44
CA ARG A 59 -7.94 1.83 7.81
C ARG A 59 -8.02 2.20 6.33
N ALA A 60 -7.58 3.42 6.00
CA ALA A 60 -7.54 3.87 4.61
C ALA A 60 -6.58 2.99 3.80
N LYS A 61 -5.44 2.62 4.38
CA LYS A 61 -4.47 1.73 3.73
C LYS A 61 -5.12 0.38 3.42
N ILE A 62 -5.85 -0.19 4.36
CA ILE A 62 -6.52 -1.49 4.15
C ILE A 62 -7.49 -1.40 2.98
N ALA A 63 -8.30 -0.35 2.92
CA ALA A 63 -9.27 -0.16 1.84
C ALA A 63 -8.58 -0.01 0.48
N VAL A 64 -7.52 0.78 0.41
CA VAL A 64 -6.76 0.99 -0.83
C VAL A 64 -6.11 -0.30 -1.29
N VAL A 65 -5.47 -1.03 -0.37
CA VAL A 65 -4.82 -2.31 -0.69
C VAL A 65 -5.84 -3.32 -1.19
N ASP A 66 -6.99 -3.43 -0.54
CA ASP A 66 -8.04 -4.35 -0.99
C ASP A 66 -8.49 -4.04 -2.41
N GLU A 67 -8.70 -2.76 -2.71
CA GLU A 67 -9.09 -2.33 -4.05
C GLU A 67 -8.05 -2.71 -5.09
N LEU A 68 -6.79 -2.40 -4.81
CA LEU A 68 -5.70 -2.68 -5.75
C LEU A 68 -5.44 -4.17 -5.93
N ARG A 69 -5.62 -4.96 -4.87
CA ARG A 69 -5.43 -6.42 -4.96
C ARG A 69 -6.45 -7.09 -5.86
N ARG A 70 -7.59 -6.48 -6.06
CA ARG A 70 -8.60 -6.98 -7.01
C ARG A 70 -8.21 -6.72 -8.46
N GLU A 71 -7.40 -5.68 -8.69
CA GLU A 71 -7.02 -5.25 -10.04
C GLU A 71 -5.62 -5.70 -10.44
N TYR A 72 -4.72 -5.89 -9.47
CA TYR A 72 -3.32 -6.13 -9.74
C TYR A 72 -2.75 -7.27 -8.92
N HIS A 73 -1.82 -8.02 -9.52
CA HIS A 73 -1.00 -8.97 -8.79
C HIS A 73 0.45 -8.49 -8.79
N LEU A 74 1.22 -8.93 -7.81
CA LEU A 74 2.61 -8.55 -7.67
C LEU A 74 3.48 -9.34 -8.65
N LEU A 75 4.27 -8.62 -9.44
CA LEU A 75 5.30 -9.23 -10.28
C LEU A 75 6.53 -9.44 -9.41
N VAL A 76 6.96 -10.68 -9.28
CA VAL A 76 8.16 -11.04 -8.54
C VAL A 76 9.29 -11.20 -9.55
N THR A 77 10.30 -10.36 -9.41
CA THR A 77 11.49 -10.42 -10.27
C THR A 77 12.66 -10.98 -9.51
#